data_95a6f6051ca5e2cdaebd232f3af7e09e
#
_entry.id   95a6f6051ca5e2cdaebd232f3af7e09e
#
_cell.length_a   1.000
_cell.length_b   1.000
_cell.length_c   1.000
_cell.angle_alpha   90.00
_cell.angle_beta   90.00
_cell.angle_gamma   90.00
#
_symmetry.space_group_name_H-M   'P 1'
#
loop_
_entity.id
_entity.type
_entity.pdbx_description
1 polymer ?
#
loop_
_entity_poly.entity_id
_entity_poly.type
_entity_poly.pdbx_seq_one_letter_code
_entity_poly.pdbx_strand_id
1 'polypeptide(L)'
;RNTSITRVEIHGYASPESPYEHNAWLADNRAKTLTEYVRRLVNLPDTVFRVSSTPEDWAGLRDYVAKCSLPNRDKILETIDNTGLDPDAREWKIKLTWPDDYRVLLHECYPALRHSDYKVDYVVRPFTVDEAREILKTNPKLLSLEEMFLVAQTYEPGSDDFNNVMETAVRMFPADTTANLNAACARVELGDFDGAETYLAKVGDTPQAMHLRGVMAMMRGDHAEALRLLDAAIDGGDS
;
A
#
# COMPACT_ATOMS: atom_id res chain seq x y z
N ARG A 1 -7.22 12.27 0.96
CA ARG A 1 -6.19 12.42 -0.09
C ARG A 1 -6.89 12.57 -1.43
N ASN A 2 -6.43 13.50 -2.26
CA ASN A 2 -6.90 13.65 -3.64
C ASN A 2 -6.39 12.48 -4.48
N THR A 3 -7.18 11.43 -4.55
CA THR A 3 -6.88 10.22 -5.30
C THR A 3 -7.62 10.28 -6.63
N SER A 4 -6.89 10.20 -7.74
CA SER A 4 -7.47 10.07 -9.08
C SER A 4 -7.28 8.64 -9.55
N ILE A 5 -8.40 7.94 -9.78
CA ILE A 5 -8.38 6.61 -10.38
C ILE A 5 -8.04 6.76 -11.86
N THR A 6 -6.98 6.10 -12.31
CA THR A 6 -6.50 6.17 -13.70
C THR A 6 -6.90 4.97 -14.53
N ARG A 7 -7.15 3.81 -13.88
CA ARG A 7 -7.58 2.58 -14.54
C ARG A 7 -8.35 1.69 -13.57
N VAL A 8 -9.37 1.04 -14.09
CA VAL A 8 -10.10 -0.04 -13.43
C VAL A 8 -10.14 -1.22 -14.40
N GLU A 9 -9.41 -2.27 -14.09
CA GLU A 9 -9.42 -3.52 -14.84
C GLU A 9 -10.39 -4.48 -14.15
N ILE A 10 -11.29 -5.07 -14.91
CA ILE A 10 -12.25 -6.07 -14.43
C ILE A 10 -12.13 -7.29 -15.34
N HIS A 11 -11.93 -8.45 -14.74
CA HIS A 11 -11.77 -9.70 -15.47
C HIS A 11 -12.71 -10.77 -14.89
N GLY A 12 -13.50 -11.36 -15.75
CA GLY A 12 -14.43 -12.42 -15.38
C GLY A 12 -13.91 -13.80 -15.78
N TYR A 13 -14.16 -14.80 -14.94
CA TYR A 13 -13.74 -16.18 -15.15
C TYR A 13 -14.92 -17.13 -15.10
N ALA A 14 -14.85 -18.23 -15.86
CA ALA A 14 -15.72 -19.37 -15.67
C ALA A 14 -14.91 -20.66 -15.47
N SER A 15 -15.54 -21.68 -14.92
CA SER A 15 -14.96 -23.01 -14.73
C SER A 15 -15.18 -23.88 -15.98
N PRO A 16 -14.27 -24.82 -16.29
CA PRO A 16 -14.35 -25.66 -17.49
C PRO A 16 -15.33 -26.84 -17.32
N GLU A 17 -16.55 -26.59 -16.88
CA GLU A 17 -17.57 -27.67 -16.63
C GLU A 17 -18.70 -27.70 -17.64
N SER A 18 -18.73 -26.77 -18.57
CA SER A 18 -19.78 -26.66 -19.59
C SER A 18 -19.10 -26.41 -20.94
N PRO A 19 -19.82 -26.51 -22.06
CA PRO A 19 -19.26 -26.19 -23.36
C PRO A 19 -18.58 -24.82 -23.39
N TYR A 20 -17.44 -24.70 -24.04
CA TYR A 20 -16.60 -23.50 -24.10
C TYR A 20 -17.39 -22.23 -24.42
N GLU A 21 -18.30 -22.27 -25.40
CA GLU A 21 -19.11 -21.11 -25.79
C GLU A 21 -20.03 -20.64 -24.65
N HIS A 22 -20.57 -21.56 -23.87
CA HIS A 22 -21.39 -21.22 -22.70
C HIS A 22 -20.51 -20.61 -21.58
N ASN A 23 -19.34 -21.16 -21.36
CA ASN A 23 -18.38 -20.64 -20.38
C ASN A 23 -17.89 -19.24 -20.79
N ALA A 24 -17.66 -18.99 -22.08
CA ALA A 24 -17.32 -17.69 -22.63
C ALA A 24 -18.42 -16.64 -22.32
N TRP A 25 -19.68 -17.00 -22.54
CA TRP A 25 -20.81 -16.16 -22.21
C TRP A 25 -20.91 -15.88 -20.69
N LEU A 26 -20.71 -16.91 -19.85
CA LEU A 26 -20.74 -16.77 -18.39
C LEU A 26 -19.62 -15.84 -17.88
N ALA A 27 -18.39 -16.02 -18.34
CA ALA A 27 -17.25 -15.24 -17.95
C ALA A 27 -17.43 -13.74 -18.35
N ASP A 28 -17.89 -13.49 -19.58
CA ASP A 28 -18.16 -12.16 -20.09
C ASP A 28 -19.28 -11.45 -19.29
N ASN A 29 -20.38 -12.15 -19.00
CA ASN A 29 -21.46 -11.58 -18.20
C ASN A 29 -21.05 -11.31 -16.75
N ARG A 30 -20.17 -12.12 -16.15
CA ARG A 30 -19.63 -11.83 -14.81
C ARG A 30 -18.84 -10.52 -14.82
N ALA A 31 -17.93 -10.35 -15.80
CA ALA A 31 -17.17 -9.13 -15.95
C ALA A 31 -18.07 -7.91 -16.18
N LYS A 32 -19.05 -8.01 -17.06
CA LYS A 32 -20.02 -6.94 -17.33
C LYS A 32 -20.85 -6.58 -16.11
N THR A 33 -21.39 -7.57 -15.40
CA THR A 33 -22.22 -7.35 -14.21
C THR A 33 -21.44 -6.63 -13.12
N LEU A 34 -20.17 -7.04 -12.86
CA LEU A 34 -19.32 -6.36 -11.91
C LEU A 34 -19.00 -4.93 -12.37
N THR A 35 -18.75 -4.72 -13.67
CA THR A 35 -18.48 -3.40 -14.24
C THR A 35 -19.69 -2.46 -14.04
N GLU A 36 -20.88 -2.93 -14.32
CA GLU A 36 -22.11 -2.15 -14.13
C GLU A 36 -22.36 -1.82 -12.66
N TYR A 37 -22.06 -2.77 -11.77
CA TYR A 37 -22.15 -2.54 -10.32
C TYR A 37 -21.19 -1.45 -9.87
N VAL A 38 -19.91 -1.52 -10.28
CA VAL A 38 -18.89 -0.52 -9.94
C VAL A 38 -19.29 0.85 -10.51
N ARG A 39 -19.75 0.93 -11.75
CA ARG A 39 -20.22 2.20 -12.38
C ARG A 39 -21.35 2.88 -11.63
N ARG A 40 -22.22 2.11 -10.96
CA ARG A 40 -23.28 2.69 -10.11
C ARG A 40 -22.76 3.28 -8.80
N LEU A 41 -21.64 2.77 -8.30
CA LEU A 41 -21.06 3.21 -7.02
C LEU A 41 -20.14 4.41 -7.18
N VAL A 42 -19.47 4.54 -8.35
CA VAL A 42 -18.44 5.56 -8.57
C VAL A 42 -18.70 6.27 -9.90
N ASN A 43 -18.60 7.60 -9.87
CA ASN A 43 -18.75 8.42 -11.07
C ASN A 43 -17.39 8.57 -11.76
N LEU A 44 -17.02 7.54 -12.55
CA LEU A 44 -15.78 7.51 -13.33
C LEU A 44 -16.09 7.50 -14.82
N PRO A 45 -15.28 8.14 -15.68
CA PRO A 45 -15.44 8.09 -17.12
C PRO A 45 -15.23 6.66 -17.65
N ASP A 46 -15.96 6.29 -18.70
CA ASP A 46 -15.86 4.96 -19.31
C ASP A 46 -14.44 4.60 -19.79
N THR A 47 -13.66 5.61 -20.13
CA THR A 47 -12.29 5.46 -20.64
C THR A 47 -11.32 4.84 -19.64
N VAL A 48 -11.62 4.85 -18.34
CA VAL A 48 -10.76 4.22 -17.32
C VAL A 48 -11.02 2.73 -17.17
N PHE A 49 -12.19 2.22 -17.66
CA PHE A 49 -12.52 0.80 -17.51
C PHE A 49 -11.88 -0.05 -18.61
N ARG A 50 -11.33 -1.18 -18.21
CA ARG A 50 -10.85 -2.26 -19.06
C ARG A 50 -11.54 -3.55 -18.62
N VAL A 51 -12.35 -4.11 -19.51
CA VAL A 51 -13.16 -5.29 -19.20
C VAL A 51 -12.70 -6.44 -20.10
N SER A 52 -12.45 -7.58 -19.50
CA SER A 52 -12.00 -8.79 -20.20
C SER A 52 -12.54 -10.03 -19.52
N SER A 53 -12.43 -11.17 -20.18
CA SER A 53 -12.88 -12.44 -19.62
C SER A 53 -12.00 -13.61 -20.05
N THR A 54 -11.95 -14.63 -19.23
CA THR A 54 -11.36 -15.94 -19.54
C THR A 54 -12.50 -16.98 -19.52
N PRO A 55 -12.83 -17.56 -20.66
CA PRO A 55 -13.93 -18.52 -20.76
C PRO A 55 -13.81 -19.69 -19.80
N GLU A 56 -12.58 -20.18 -19.58
CA GLU A 56 -12.29 -21.31 -18.71
C GLU A 56 -10.98 -21.08 -17.96
N ASP A 57 -11.04 -21.05 -16.65
CA ASP A 57 -9.87 -20.83 -15.80
C ASP A 57 -9.04 -22.12 -15.62
N TRP A 58 -8.42 -22.54 -16.71
CA TRP A 58 -7.49 -23.68 -16.71
C TRP A 58 -6.25 -23.43 -15.85
N ALA A 59 -5.83 -22.19 -15.72
CA ALA A 59 -4.69 -21.82 -14.87
C ALA A 59 -5.03 -22.03 -13.38
N GLY A 60 -6.18 -21.54 -12.94
CA GLY A 60 -6.67 -21.77 -11.58
C GLY A 60 -6.93 -23.24 -11.29
N LEU A 61 -7.50 -23.98 -12.25
CA LEU A 61 -7.67 -25.43 -12.12
C LEU A 61 -6.32 -26.14 -11.94
N ARG A 62 -5.33 -25.77 -12.77
CA ARG A 62 -3.99 -26.33 -12.70
C ARG A 62 -3.34 -26.07 -11.34
N ASP A 63 -3.44 -24.85 -10.86
CA ASP A 63 -2.88 -24.44 -9.57
C ASP A 63 -3.51 -25.19 -8.38
N TYR A 64 -4.82 -25.43 -8.45
CA TYR A 64 -5.52 -26.24 -7.46
C TYR A 64 -5.04 -27.69 -7.50
N VAL A 65 -5.05 -28.32 -8.69
CA VAL A 65 -4.65 -29.73 -8.86
C VAL A 65 -3.19 -29.94 -8.43
N ALA A 66 -2.29 -28.99 -8.71
CA ALA A 66 -0.89 -29.10 -8.28
C ALA A 66 -0.71 -29.17 -6.76
N LYS A 67 -1.64 -28.60 -5.99
CA LYS A 67 -1.59 -28.50 -4.52
C LYS A 67 -2.44 -29.56 -3.81
N CYS A 68 -3.33 -30.23 -4.52
CA CYS A 68 -4.25 -31.20 -3.93
C CYS A 68 -3.67 -32.62 -3.88
N SER A 69 -4.32 -33.50 -3.12
CA SER A 69 -3.92 -34.90 -2.92
C SER A 69 -4.80 -35.87 -3.72
N LEU A 70 -5.12 -35.53 -4.98
CA LEU A 70 -5.90 -36.43 -5.84
C LEU A 70 -5.07 -37.65 -6.25
N PRO A 71 -5.68 -38.87 -6.30
CA PRO A 71 -4.99 -40.09 -6.69
C PRO A 71 -4.34 -40.03 -8.08
N ASN A 72 -5.00 -39.35 -9.04
CA ASN A 72 -4.51 -39.24 -10.41
C ASN A 72 -3.97 -37.82 -10.73
N ARG A 73 -3.54 -37.08 -9.72
CA ARG A 73 -3.07 -35.69 -9.83
C ARG A 73 -2.16 -35.43 -11.03
N ASP A 74 -1.08 -36.21 -11.16
CA ASP A 74 -0.05 -35.96 -12.18
C ASP A 74 -0.56 -36.19 -13.62
N LYS A 75 -1.46 -37.19 -13.80
CA LYS A 75 -2.10 -37.45 -15.10
C LYS A 75 -3.15 -36.40 -15.46
N ILE A 76 -3.83 -35.88 -14.46
CA ILE A 76 -4.76 -34.75 -14.64
C ILE A 76 -3.99 -33.49 -15.02
N LEU A 77 -2.86 -33.18 -14.37
CA LEU A 77 -1.97 -32.07 -14.75
C LEU A 77 -1.47 -32.22 -16.18
N GLU A 78 -1.00 -33.40 -16.56
CA GLU A 78 -0.58 -33.66 -17.95
C GLU A 78 -1.72 -33.41 -18.96
N THR A 79 -2.96 -33.74 -18.60
CA THR A 79 -4.12 -33.48 -19.45
C THR A 79 -4.47 -32.00 -19.52
N ILE A 80 -4.39 -31.26 -18.41
CA ILE A 80 -4.60 -29.82 -18.35
C ILE A 80 -3.55 -29.10 -19.20
N ASP A 81 -2.28 -29.51 -19.10
CA ASP A 81 -1.16 -28.91 -19.81
C ASP A 81 -1.10 -29.28 -21.32
N ASN A 82 -1.92 -30.24 -21.76
CA ASN A 82 -1.98 -30.66 -23.15
C ASN A 82 -2.79 -29.66 -24.01
N THR A 83 -2.12 -28.64 -24.52
CA THR A 83 -2.70 -27.63 -25.41
C THR A 83 -3.04 -28.15 -26.81
N GLY A 84 -2.67 -29.37 -27.15
CA GLY A 84 -3.06 -30.03 -28.41
C GLY A 84 -4.52 -30.53 -28.39
N LEU A 85 -5.16 -30.60 -27.23
CA LEU A 85 -6.59 -30.85 -27.09
C LEU A 85 -7.34 -29.53 -26.96
N ASP A 86 -8.51 -29.46 -27.61
CA ASP A 86 -9.41 -28.33 -27.33
C ASP A 86 -9.92 -28.37 -25.88
N PRO A 87 -10.42 -27.24 -25.35
CA PRO A 87 -10.85 -27.15 -23.96
C PRO A 87 -11.91 -28.18 -23.57
N ASP A 88 -12.94 -28.34 -24.39
CA ASP A 88 -14.01 -29.30 -24.11
C ASP A 88 -13.48 -30.74 -24.10
N ALA A 89 -12.57 -31.10 -25.02
CA ALA A 89 -11.95 -32.42 -25.06
C ALA A 89 -11.06 -32.71 -23.85
N ARG A 90 -10.37 -31.68 -23.30
CA ARG A 90 -9.63 -31.81 -22.04
C ARG A 90 -10.53 -32.11 -20.86
N GLU A 91 -11.63 -31.37 -20.73
CA GLU A 91 -12.61 -31.57 -19.67
C GLU A 91 -13.23 -32.99 -19.77
N TRP A 92 -13.71 -33.37 -20.95
CA TRP A 92 -14.27 -34.69 -21.21
C TRP A 92 -13.28 -35.80 -20.86
N LYS A 93 -12.02 -35.67 -21.22
CA LYS A 93 -10.99 -36.66 -20.90
C LYS A 93 -10.82 -36.83 -19.39
N ILE A 94 -10.74 -35.74 -18.62
CA ILE A 94 -10.63 -35.79 -17.15
C ILE A 94 -11.87 -36.47 -16.56
N LYS A 95 -13.05 -36.04 -16.99
CA LYS A 95 -14.35 -36.54 -16.51
C LYS A 95 -14.56 -38.03 -16.74
N LEU A 96 -14.22 -38.53 -17.94
CA LEU A 96 -14.43 -39.94 -18.30
C LEU A 96 -13.32 -40.83 -17.75
N THR A 97 -12.09 -40.37 -17.68
CA THR A 97 -10.95 -41.21 -17.29
C THR A 97 -10.83 -41.31 -15.77
N TRP A 98 -11.13 -40.22 -15.03
CA TRP A 98 -10.99 -40.17 -13.58
C TRP A 98 -12.26 -39.58 -12.92
N PRO A 99 -13.40 -40.26 -12.98
CA PRO A 99 -14.69 -39.71 -12.57
C PRO A 99 -14.76 -39.36 -11.08
N ASP A 100 -14.03 -40.07 -10.22
CA ASP A 100 -14.03 -39.79 -8.79
C ASP A 100 -13.19 -38.50 -8.48
N ASP A 101 -12.03 -38.36 -9.09
CA ASP A 101 -11.22 -37.13 -8.99
C ASP A 101 -11.98 -35.95 -9.60
N TYR A 102 -12.64 -36.15 -10.75
CA TYR A 102 -13.45 -35.08 -11.36
C TYR A 102 -14.60 -34.62 -10.45
N ARG A 103 -15.22 -35.56 -9.72
CA ARG A 103 -16.28 -35.21 -8.74
C ARG A 103 -15.72 -34.31 -7.62
N VAL A 104 -14.51 -34.58 -7.13
CA VAL A 104 -13.86 -33.74 -6.15
C VAL A 104 -13.58 -32.33 -6.75
N LEU A 105 -13.04 -32.28 -7.97
CA LEU A 105 -12.80 -31.01 -8.66
C LEU A 105 -14.08 -30.20 -8.83
N LEU A 106 -15.17 -30.84 -9.20
CA LEU A 106 -16.46 -30.20 -9.42
C LEU A 106 -17.02 -29.55 -8.14
N HIS A 107 -16.83 -30.21 -6.97
CA HIS A 107 -17.38 -29.74 -5.71
C HIS A 107 -16.44 -28.79 -4.95
N GLU A 108 -15.14 -29.02 -5.01
CA GLU A 108 -14.16 -28.28 -4.18
C GLU A 108 -13.42 -27.20 -4.95
N CYS A 109 -13.12 -27.41 -6.24
CA CYS A 109 -12.32 -26.47 -7.03
C CYS A 109 -13.18 -25.55 -7.91
N TYR A 110 -14.06 -26.10 -8.73
CA TYR A 110 -14.79 -25.34 -9.75
C TYR A 110 -15.61 -24.17 -9.22
N PRO A 111 -16.23 -24.22 -8.02
CA PRO A 111 -16.90 -23.04 -7.47
C PRO A 111 -15.98 -21.83 -7.30
N ALA A 112 -14.72 -22.06 -6.92
CA ALA A 112 -13.75 -20.98 -6.75
C ALA A 112 -13.25 -20.40 -8.08
N LEU A 113 -13.30 -21.17 -9.18
CA LEU A 113 -12.93 -20.71 -10.52
C LEU A 113 -13.99 -19.80 -11.16
N ARG A 114 -15.19 -19.71 -10.57
CA ARG A 114 -16.31 -18.88 -11.02
C ARG A 114 -16.27 -17.52 -10.34
N HIS A 115 -15.30 -16.71 -10.66
CA HIS A 115 -15.07 -15.43 -9.97
C HIS A 115 -14.88 -14.27 -10.95
N SER A 116 -14.74 -13.09 -10.40
CA SER A 116 -14.29 -11.91 -11.13
C SER A 116 -13.23 -11.21 -10.29
N ASP A 117 -12.15 -10.83 -10.94
CA ASP A 117 -11.09 -10.03 -10.34
C ASP A 117 -11.22 -8.58 -10.74
N TYR A 118 -10.70 -7.70 -9.90
CA TYR A 118 -10.55 -6.31 -10.26
C TYR A 118 -9.19 -5.77 -9.80
N LYS A 119 -8.66 -4.84 -10.58
CA LYS A 119 -7.46 -4.08 -10.26
C LYS A 119 -7.74 -2.61 -10.47
N VAL A 120 -7.32 -1.78 -9.53
CA VAL A 120 -7.49 -0.32 -9.60
C VAL A 120 -6.12 0.33 -9.54
N ASP A 121 -5.77 1.03 -10.62
CA ASP A 121 -4.60 1.91 -10.65
C ASP A 121 -5.06 3.32 -10.31
N TYR A 122 -4.35 3.98 -9.41
CA TYR A 122 -4.67 5.33 -8.99
C TYR A 122 -3.40 6.15 -8.74
N VAL A 123 -3.52 7.45 -8.88
CA VAL A 123 -2.48 8.41 -8.55
C VAL A 123 -2.95 9.22 -7.34
N VAL A 124 -2.11 9.32 -6.35
CA VAL A 124 -2.31 10.20 -5.19
C VAL A 124 -1.59 11.51 -5.48
N ARG A 125 -2.35 12.58 -5.66
CA ARG A 125 -1.77 13.93 -5.75
C ARG A 125 -1.41 14.39 -4.34
N PRO A 126 -0.17 14.81 -4.08
CA PRO A 126 0.16 15.47 -2.82
C PRO A 126 -0.66 16.75 -2.67
N PHE A 127 -0.94 17.14 -1.45
CA PHE A 127 -1.60 18.41 -1.20
C PHE A 127 -0.66 19.57 -1.56
N THR A 128 -1.20 20.64 -2.10
CA THR A 128 -0.47 21.92 -2.18
C THR A 128 -0.25 22.45 -0.76
N VAL A 129 0.74 23.35 -0.58
CA VAL A 129 1.04 23.91 0.73
C VAL A 129 -0.17 24.62 1.34
N ASP A 130 -0.97 25.33 0.53
CA ASP A 130 -2.19 26.01 1.00
C ASP A 130 -3.27 25.02 1.42
N GLU A 131 -3.51 23.94 0.65
CA GLU A 131 -4.42 22.86 1.04
C GLU A 131 -3.92 22.17 2.33
N ALA A 132 -2.64 21.87 2.43
CA ALA A 132 -2.03 21.25 3.60
C ALA A 132 -2.19 22.11 4.86
N ARG A 133 -2.04 23.45 4.72
CA ARG A 133 -2.25 24.40 5.81
C ARG A 133 -3.67 24.35 6.38
N GLU A 134 -4.69 24.26 5.52
CA GLU A 134 -6.08 24.13 5.97
C GLU A 134 -6.39 22.72 6.53
N ILE A 135 -5.83 21.68 5.94
CA ILE A 135 -5.96 20.32 6.42
C ILE A 135 -5.28 20.13 7.78
N LEU A 136 -4.13 20.78 8.00
CA LEU A 136 -3.43 20.77 9.29
C LEU A 136 -4.33 21.22 10.45
N LYS A 137 -5.18 22.22 10.21
CA LYS A 137 -6.12 22.76 11.22
C LYS A 137 -7.32 21.83 11.45
N THR A 138 -7.77 21.12 10.42
CA THR A 138 -9.03 20.40 10.45
C THR A 138 -8.86 18.89 10.62
N ASN A 139 -7.92 18.28 9.90
CA ASN A 139 -7.65 16.83 9.94
C ASN A 139 -6.20 16.48 9.60
N PRO A 140 -5.24 16.77 10.49
CA PRO A 140 -3.80 16.57 10.23
C PRO A 140 -3.41 15.12 9.93
N LYS A 141 -4.26 14.13 10.27
CA LYS A 141 -4.01 12.71 9.95
C LYS A 141 -3.94 12.41 8.45
N LEU A 142 -4.47 13.30 7.61
CA LEU A 142 -4.42 13.15 6.15
C LEU A 142 -3.08 13.58 5.55
N LEU A 143 -2.28 14.35 6.28
CA LEU A 143 -1.00 14.85 5.82
C LEU A 143 0.12 13.84 6.09
N SER A 144 1.07 13.79 5.18
CA SER A 144 2.38 13.17 5.41
C SER A 144 3.26 14.11 6.25
N LEU A 145 4.32 13.56 6.85
CA LEU A 145 5.30 14.37 7.58
C LEU A 145 5.96 15.43 6.68
N GLU A 146 6.25 15.06 5.42
CA GLU A 146 6.83 15.99 4.43
C GLU A 146 5.89 17.16 4.12
N GLU A 147 4.58 16.89 3.92
CA GLU A 147 3.60 17.96 3.70
C GLU A 147 3.47 18.89 4.92
N MET A 148 3.55 18.36 6.15
CA MET A 148 3.57 19.18 7.35
C MET A 148 4.84 20.04 7.41
N PHE A 149 5.99 19.49 7.06
CA PHE A 149 7.24 20.20 7.02
C PHE A 149 7.24 21.34 5.99
N LEU A 150 6.70 21.10 4.79
CA LEU A 150 6.52 22.14 3.77
C LEU A 150 5.62 23.29 4.26
N VAL A 151 4.58 22.98 5.05
CA VAL A 151 3.76 24.03 5.69
C VAL A 151 4.57 24.80 6.72
N ALA A 152 5.35 24.12 7.57
CA ALA A 152 6.20 24.77 8.56
C ALA A 152 7.18 25.76 7.92
N GLN A 153 7.79 25.39 6.80
CA GLN A 153 8.73 26.27 6.07
C GLN A 153 8.11 27.58 5.54
N THR A 154 6.79 27.69 5.55
CA THR A 154 6.11 28.96 5.17
C THR A 154 5.98 29.95 6.31
N TYR A 155 6.29 29.54 7.53
CA TYR A 155 6.28 30.37 8.71
C TYR A 155 7.71 30.79 9.11
N GLU A 156 7.81 31.83 9.86
CA GLU A 156 9.10 32.26 10.45
C GLU A 156 9.55 31.24 11.49
N PRO A 157 10.78 30.70 11.42
CA PRO A 157 11.31 29.80 12.42
C PRO A 157 11.14 30.37 13.84
N GLY A 158 10.68 29.51 14.78
CA GLY A 158 10.42 29.93 16.16
C GLY A 158 9.10 30.68 16.38
N SER A 159 8.34 31.00 15.34
CA SER A 159 6.99 31.58 15.51
C SER A 159 6.00 30.57 16.10
N ASP A 160 4.91 31.06 16.69
CA ASP A 160 3.86 30.21 17.24
C ASP A 160 3.27 29.26 16.20
N ASP A 161 3.09 29.73 14.96
CA ASP A 161 2.59 28.92 13.86
C ASP A 161 3.58 27.81 13.47
N PHE A 162 4.87 28.13 13.36
CA PHE A 162 5.93 27.16 13.11
C PHE A 162 5.94 26.06 14.18
N ASN A 163 5.97 26.47 15.46
CA ASN A 163 6.01 25.56 16.59
C ASN A 163 4.78 24.65 16.65
N ASN A 164 3.59 25.21 16.38
CA ASN A 164 2.34 24.44 16.33
C ASN A 164 2.35 23.36 15.24
N VAL A 165 2.96 23.63 14.09
CA VAL A 165 3.13 22.60 13.04
C VAL A 165 4.06 21.50 13.52
N MET A 166 5.21 21.84 14.13
CA MET A 166 6.18 20.87 14.64
C MET A 166 5.59 19.99 15.74
N GLU A 167 4.83 20.56 16.67
CA GLU A 167 4.12 19.80 17.72
C GLU A 167 3.03 18.89 17.13
N THR A 168 2.33 19.37 16.11
CA THR A 168 1.33 18.54 15.42
C THR A 168 2.00 17.37 14.68
N ALA A 169 3.14 17.60 14.02
CA ALA A 169 3.90 16.54 13.35
C ALA A 169 4.32 15.43 14.33
N VAL A 170 4.87 15.77 15.48
CA VAL A 170 5.24 14.77 16.50
C VAL A 170 4.01 14.04 17.04
N ARG A 171 2.89 14.75 17.24
CA ARG A 171 1.64 14.11 17.69
C ARG A 171 1.11 13.10 16.69
N MET A 172 1.28 13.36 15.38
CA MET A 172 0.84 12.46 14.31
C MET A 172 1.84 11.33 14.05
N PHE A 173 3.14 11.60 14.23
CA PHE A 173 4.25 10.68 13.96
C PHE A 173 5.16 10.54 15.20
N PRO A 174 4.65 10.02 16.34
CA PRO A 174 5.36 10.06 17.62
C PRO A 174 6.64 9.23 17.70
N ALA A 175 6.78 8.25 16.80
CA ALA A 175 7.97 7.39 16.71
C ALA A 175 8.93 7.80 15.58
N ASP A 176 8.60 8.82 14.81
CA ASP A 176 9.46 9.29 13.71
C ASP A 176 10.63 10.12 14.24
N THR A 177 11.84 9.71 13.88
CA THR A 177 13.09 10.36 14.34
C THR A 177 13.18 11.80 13.85
N THR A 178 12.83 12.06 12.58
CA THR A 178 12.88 13.41 11.98
C THR A 178 11.87 14.34 12.62
N ALA A 179 10.64 13.87 12.87
CA ALA A 179 9.61 14.65 13.55
C ALA A 179 10.06 15.08 14.95
N ASN A 180 10.60 14.11 15.73
CA ASN A 180 11.10 14.40 17.09
C ASN A 180 12.32 15.33 17.07
N LEU A 181 13.25 15.15 16.13
CA LEU A 181 14.41 16.04 16.00
C LEU A 181 14.00 17.48 15.67
N ASN A 182 13.09 17.67 14.71
CA ASN A 182 12.60 18.99 14.32
C ASN A 182 11.84 19.68 15.48
N ALA A 183 11.04 18.92 16.24
CA ALA A 183 10.37 19.46 17.43
C ALA A 183 11.37 19.84 18.53
N ALA A 184 12.44 19.05 18.70
CA ALA A 184 13.52 19.40 19.61
C ALA A 184 14.23 20.70 19.20
N CYS A 185 14.55 20.88 17.91
CA CYS A 185 15.11 22.12 17.38
C CYS A 185 14.22 23.33 17.70
N ALA A 186 12.92 23.23 17.42
CA ALA A 186 11.97 24.30 17.71
C ALA A 186 11.95 24.68 19.21
N ARG A 187 12.05 23.67 20.11
CA ARG A 187 12.13 23.90 21.56
C ARG A 187 13.47 24.61 21.97
N VAL A 188 14.58 24.22 21.34
CA VAL A 188 15.87 24.87 21.59
C VAL A 188 15.84 26.36 21.18
N GLU A 189 15.24 26.70 20.07
CA GLU A 189 15.05 28.06 19.61
C GLU A 189 14.25 28.92 20.62
N LEU A 190 13.28 28.31 21.31
CA LEU A 190 12.51 28.96 22.39
C LEU A 190 13.23 28.97 23.72
N GLY A 191 14.42 28.38 23.84
CA GLY A 191 15.13 28.23 25.12
C GLY A 191 14.52 27.17 26.06
N ASP A 192 13.54 26.37 25.59
CA ASP A 192 12.92 25.29 26.34
C ASP A 192 13.76 24.00 26.19
N PHE A 193 14.88 23.95 26.88
CA PHE A 193 15.82 22.84 26.81
C PHE A 193 15.29 21.54 27.42
N ASP A 194 14.43 21.63 28.41
CA ASP A 194 13.82 20.44 29.03
C ASP A 194 12.76 19.81 28.09
N GLY A 195 11.99 20.66 27.42
CA GLY A 195 11.09 20.25 26.35
C GLY A 195 11.84 19.60 25.17
N ALA A 196 12.97 20.20 24.76
CA ALA A 196 13.82 19.64 23.70
C ALA A 196 14.35 18.24 24.06
N GLU A 197 14.84 18.03 25.29
CA GLU A 197 15.36 16.73 25.72
C GLU A 197 14.28 15.65 25.74
N THR A 198 13.02 16.00 26.03
CA THR A 198 11.88 15.07 25.95
C THR A 198 11.72 14.47 24.54
N TYR A 199 11.97 15.23 23.49
CA TYR A 199 11.96 14.77 22.12
C TYR A 199 13.27 14.05 21.75
N LEU A 200 14.42 14.56 22.16
CA LEU A 200 15.73 13.96 21.90
C LEU A 200 15.87 12.57 22.53
N ALA A 201 15.23 12.33 23.67
CA ALA A 201 15.20 11.02 24.29
C ALA A 201 14.56 9.95 23.40
N LYS A 202 13.64 10.32 22.48
CA LYS A 202 13.03 9.41 21.50
C LYS A 202 13.90 9.25 20.24
N VAL A 203 14.74 10.21 19.93
CA VAL A 203 15.70 10.16 18.81
C VAL A 203 16.91 9.26 19.15
N GLY A 204 17.27 9.20 20.43
CA GLY A 204 18.44 8.47 20.92
C GLY A 204 19.74 9.23 20.69
N ASP A 205 20.84 8.47 20.56
CA ASP A 205 22.21 9.02 20.43
C ASP A 205 22.65 9.07 18.96
N THR A 206 21.81 9.64 18.10
CA THR A 206 22.19 9.92 16.72
C THR A 206 23.14 11.12 16.64
N PRO A 207 23.98 11.25 15.59
CA PRO A 207 24.84 12.41 15.40
C PRO A 207 24.09 13.73 15.49
N GLN A 208 22.92 13.83 14.87
CA GLN A 208 22.07 15.02 14.89
C GLN A 208 21.55 15.35 16.30
N ALA A 209 21.18 14.33 17.07
CA ALA A 209 20.75 14.52 18.46
C ALA A 209 21.92 14.96 19.36
N MET A 210 23.11 14.39 19.16
CA MET A 210 24.33 14.79 19.88
C MET A 210 24.71 16.23 19.52
N HIS A 211 24.64 16.61 18.24
CA HIS A 211 24.86 17.97 17.78
C HIS A 211 23.92 18.93 18.51
N LEU A 212 22.62 18.65 18.51
CA LEU A 212 21.63 19.55 19.15
C LEU A 212 21.85 19.64 20.67
N ARG A 213 22.18 18.54 21.36
CA ARG A 213 22.57 18.56 22.77
C ARG A 213 23.86 19.41 23.00
N GLY A 214 24.81 19.33 22.08
CA GLY A 214 26.03 20.18 22.13
C GLY A 214 25.71 21.67 22.00
N VAL A 215 24.78 22.01 21.08
CA VAL A 215 24.27 23.39 20.95
C VAL A 215 23.58 23.83 22.25
N MET A 216 22.74 23.02 22.85
CA MET A 216 22.06 23.29 24.12
C MET A 216 23.09 23.54 25.26
N ALA A 217 24.13 22.70 25.37
CA ALA A 217 25.19 22.86 26.36
C ALA A 217 25.94 24.15 26.14
N MET A 218 26.25 24.54 24.90
CA MET A 218 26.89 25.82 24.55
C MET A 218 26.00 27.00 24.98
N MET A 219 24.71 26.95 24.70
CA MET A 219 23.75 28.00 25.10
C MET A 219 23.62 28.13 26.64
N ARG A 220 23.81 27.03 27.38
CA ARG A 220 23.86 27.01 28.85
C ARG A 220 25.21 27.49 29.43
N GLY A 221 26.23 27.69 28.58
CA GLY A 221 27.59 28.07 29.01
C GLY A 221 28.46 26.89 29.44
N ASP A 222 28.02 25.64 29.28
CA ASP A 222 28.82 24.47 29.54
C ASP A 222 29.69 24.10 28.31
N HIS A 223 30.77 24.82 28.14
CA HIS A 223 31.63 24.69 26.98
C HIS A 223 32.36 23.34 26.91
N ALA A 224 32.63 22.71 28.07
CA ALA A 224 33.32 21.43 28.11
C ALA A 224 32.39 20.29 27.57
N GLU A 225 31.16 20.26 28.03
CA GLU A 225 30.17 19.30 27.55
C GLU A 225 29.77 19.59 26.11
N ALA A 226 29.65 20.86 25.72
CA ALA A 226 29.39 21.24 24.34
C ALA A 226 30.44 20.67 23.37
N LEU A 227 31.72 20.86 23.69
CA LEU A 227 32.82 20.34 22.86
C LEU A 227 32.76 18.84 22.74
N ARG A 228 32.60 18.14 23.86
CA ARG A 228 32.52 16.66 23.90
C ARG A 228 31.38 16.13 23.00
N LEU A 229 30.19 16.77 23.04
CA LEU A 229 29.03 16.34 22.29
C LEU A 229 29.17 16.68 20.81
N LEU A 230 29.71 17.84 20.46
CA LEU A 230 29.93 18.24 19.06
C LEU A 230 31.00 17.40 18.39
N ASP A 231 32.11 17.06 19.10
CA ASP A 231 33.12 16.15 18.59
C ASP A 231 32.54 14.78 18.34
N ALA A 232 31.72 14.25 19.27
CA ALA A 232 31.03 12.96 19.08
C ALA A 232 30.03 12.97 17.89
N ALA A 233 29.36 14.08 17.64
CA ALA A 233 28.48 14.24 16.48
C ALA A 233 29.27 14.21 15.16
N ILE A 234 30.42 14.86 15.09
CA ILE A 234 31.31 14.87 13.92
C ILE A 234 31.86 13.47 13.67
N ASP A 235 32.35 12.79 14.71
CA ASP A 235 32.88 11.43 14.60
C ASP A 235 31.79 10.43 14.16
N GLY A 236 30.54 10.68 14.53
CA GLY A 236 29.36 9.91 14.10
C GLY A 236 28.90 10.18 12.68
N GLY A 237 29.47 11.16 11.97
CA GLY A 237 29.18 11.47 10.56
C GLY A 237 28.19 12.62 10.32
N ASP A 238 27.92 13.44 11.34
CA ASP A 238 27.20 14.71 11.17
C ASP A 238 28.19 15.79 10.75
N SER A 239 28.14 16.22 9.50
CA SER A 239 29.06 17.21 8.92
C SER A 239 28.33 18.38 8.28
#